data_ed1d52882b36491cd65be91d8acb350a
#
_entry.id   ed1d52882b36491cd65be91d8acb350a
#
_cell.length_a   1.000
_cell.length_b   1.000
_cell.length_c   1.000
_cell.angle_alpha   90.00
_cell.angle_beta   90.00
_cell.angle_gamma   90.00
#
_symmetry.space_group_name_H-M   'P 1'
#
loop_
_entity.id
_entity.type
_entity.pdbx_description
1 polymer ?
#
loop_
_entity_poly.entity_id
_entity_poly.type
_entity_poly.pdbx_seq_one_letter_code
_entity_poly.pdbx_strand_id
1 'polypeptide(L)'
;MKAKFLTSPILHFSLLAALTGGIVSCDNNAARTNDDTKEVAEDKNDAKFDSAKMEKDAQFLVNAAEINLEEIKLGQLAQQRGMSNDIKMLGQTMVEAHTKALSDLKSLAQSKTVSIPDAATKDANDAWDKLQKEKGTDFDKKYCDMMVDGHKDAIDKFEKAASDATDPQIKQWASSMLPDLRKHLDMSMTCQNKLEKK
;
A
#
# COMPACT_ATOMS: atom_id res chain seq x y z
N MET A 1 4.77 24.51 -71.64
CA MET A 1 5.62 23.43 -72.25
C MET A 1 5.16 22.12 -71.73
N LYS A 2 5.07 21.11 -72.64
CA LYS A 2 4.27 19.90 -72.56
C LYS A 2 4.79 18.88 -71.55
N ALA A 3 3.88 18.34 -70.75
CA ALA A 3 4.10 17.13 -69.97
C ALA A 3 4.10 15.89 -70.87
N LYS A 4 4.99 14.93 -70.56
CA LYS A 4 4.91 13.55 -71.11
C LYS A 4 4.75 12.57 -69.97
N PHE A 5 3.60 11.90 -69.99
CA PHE A 5 3.35 10.67 -69.26
C PHE A 5 4.17 9.51 -69.83
N LEU A 6 4.80 8.71 -69.00
CA LEU A 6 5.29 7.38 -69.38
C LEU A 6 4.64 6.37 -68.41
N THR A 7 3.82 5.53 -69.03
CA THR A 7 3.29 4.31 -68.45
C THR A 7 4.30 3.18 -68.60
N SER A 8 4.47 2.37 -67.55
CA SER A 8 5.23 1.12 -67.61
C SER A 8 4.47 -0.03 -66.92
N PRO A 9 4.57 -1.26 -67.41
CA PRO A 9 3.58 -2.27 -67.20
C PRO A 9 3.85 -3.14 -65.97
N ILE A 10 2.75 -3.69 -65.49
CA ILE A 10 2.56 -4.68 -64.43
C ILE A 10 3.23 -6.00 -64.76
N LEU A 11 4.11 -6.49 -63.94
CA LEU A 11 4.60 -7.86 -63.97
C LEU A 11 4.07 -8.60 -62.72
N HIS A 12 3.13 -9.49 -62.96
CA HIS A 12 2.62 -10.40 -61.93
C HIS A 12 3.60 -11.54 -61.73
N PHE A 13 4.12 -11.64 -60.51
CA PHE A 13 4.84 -12.85 -60.10
C PHE A 13 4.11 -13.47 -58.93
N SER A 14 3.31 -14.48 -59.21
CA SER A 14 2.65 -15.30 -58.21
C SER A 14 3.67 -16.24 -57.57
N LEU A 15 4.04 -15.98 -56.31
CA LEU A 15 4.80 -16.94 -55.53
C LEU A 15 3.92 -17.47 -54.40
N LEU A 16 3.49 -18.71 -54.57
CA LEU A 16 2.74 -19.48 -53.61
C LEU A 16 3.74 -19.93 -52.51
N ALA A 17 3.76 -19.27 -51.35
CA ALA A 17 4.51 -19.75 -50.21
C ALA A 17 3.54 -20.32 -49.17
N ALA A 18 3.67 -21.63 -48.92
CA ALA A 18 2.94 -22.35 -47.88
C ALA A 18 3.30 -21.77 -46.50
N LEU A 19 2.31 -21.18 -45.81
CA LEU A 19 2.40 -20.83 -44.40
C LEU A 19 2.16 -22.12 -43.58
N THR A 20 3.25 -22.69 -43.05
CA THR A 20 3.16 -23.56 -41.88
C THR A 20 2.84 -22.67 -40.67
N GLY A 21 1.61 -22.74 -40.21
CA GLY A 21 1.16 -22.01 -39.01
C GLY A 21 1.85 -22.55 -37.76
N GLY A 22 2.89 -21.88 -37.32
CA GLY A 22 3.35 -21.94 -35.95
C GLY A 22 2.41 -21.11 -35.11
N ILE A 23 1.51 -21.72 -34.39
CA ILE A 23 0.78 -21.09 -33.28
C ILE A 23 1.80 -20.81 -32.20
N VAL A 24 2.35 -19.59 -32.20
CA VAL A 24 2.97 -19.01 -31.00
C VAL A 24 1.79 -18.79 -30.06
N SER A 25 1.58 -19.77 -29.17
CA SER A 25 0.78 -19.55 -27.95
C SER A 25 1.48 -18.46 -27.16
N CYS A 26 1.06 -17.22 -27.35
CA CYS A 26 1.28 -16.21 -26.33
C CYS A 26 0.46 -16.67 -25.14
N ASP A 27 1.08 -17.37 -24.21
CA ASP A 27 0.59 -17.46 -22.84
C ASP A 27 0.51 -16.03 -22.31
N ASN A 28 -0.61 -15.36 -22.62
CA ASN A 28 -1.11 -14.25 -21.85
C ASN A 28 -1.61 -14.80 -20.52
N ASN A 29 -0.72 -15.41 -19.72
CA ASN A 29 -0.94 -15.65 -18.32
C ASN A 29 -0.71 -14.34 -17.55
N ALA A 30 -1.33 -13.27 -18.03
CA ALA A 30 -1.76 -12.17 -17.19
C ALA A 30 -3.11 -12.59 -16.58
N ALA A 31 -3.18 -13.76 -15.96
CA ALA A 31 -4.06 -13.93 -14.83
C ALA A 31 -3.61 -12.85 -13.84
N ARG A 32 -4.36 -11.76 -13.79
CA ARG A 32 -4.39 -10.90 -12.62
C ARG A 32 -4.90 -11.80 -11.51
N THR A 33 -3.99 -12.50 -10.87
CA THR A 33 -4.23 -13.06 -9.56
C THR A 33 -4.60 -11.86 -8.73
N ASN A 34 -5.77 -11.88 -8.15
CA ASN A 34 -6.25 -10.91 -7.17
C ASN A 34 -5.52 -11.19 -5.85
N ASP A 35 -4.24 -11.56 -5.95
CA ASP A 35 -3.42 -11.89 -4.81
C ASP A 35 -3.23 -10.62 -4.00
N ASP A 36 -3.51 -10.69 -2.73
CA ASP A 36 -3.26 -9.59 -1.81
C ASP A 36 -1.75 -9.27 -1.84
N THR A 37 -1.42 -8.00 -2.00
CA THR A 37 -0.01 -7.56 -2.05
C THR A 37 0.75 -7.92 -0.77
N LYS A 38 0.04 -8.10 0.34
CA LYS A 38 0.59 -8.61 1.60
C LYS A 38 0.98 -10.07 1.49
N GLU A 39 0.06 -10.94 1.02
CA GLU A 39 0.29 -12.36 0.83
C GLU A 39 1.48 -12.61 -0.12
N VAL A 40 1.53 -11.88 -1.24
CA VAL A 40 2.66 -11.94 -2.17
C VAL A 40 3.99 -11.56 -1.51
N ALA A 41 4.00 -10.59 -0.61
CA ALA A 41 5.20 -10.18 0.10
C ALA A 41 5.63 -11.24 1.14
N GLU A 42 4.67 -11.80 1.86
CA GLU A 42 4.87 -12.88 2.85
C GLU A 42 5.43 -14.13 2.18
N ASP A 43 4.84 -14.63 1.11
CA ASP A 43 5.31 -15.79 0.34
C ASP A 43 6.76 -15.62 -0.14
N LYS A 44 7.12 -14.42 -0.61
CA LYS A 44 8.49 -14.11 -1.03
C LYS A 44 9.49 -14.14 0.14
N ASN A 45 9.06 -13.71 1.31
CA ASN A 45 9.89 -13.72 2.51
C ASN A 45 10.04 -15.14 3.06
N ASP A 46 8.97 -15.91 3.10
CA ASP A 46 8.97 -17.32 3.55
C ASP A 46 9.89 -18.18 2.67
N ALA A 47 9.86 -17.97 1.36
CA ALA A 47 10.76 -18.66 0.43
C ALA A 47 12.24 -18.29 0.62
N LYS A 48 12.54 -17.21 1.35
CA LYS A 48 13.87 -16.63 1.46
C LYS A 48 14.52 -16.82 2.82
N PHE A 49 13.73 -16.80 3.88
CA PHE A 49 14.24 -16.82 5.24
C PHE A 49 13.98 -18.18 5.90
N ASP A 50 15.07 -18.86 6.30
CA ASP A 50 15.01 -20.21 6.90
C ASP A 50 14.94 -20.18 8.44
N SER A 51 14.94 -18.99 9.05
CA SER A 51 14.94 -18.88 10.51
C SER A 51 13.72 -18.12 11.03
N ALA A 52 13.04 -18.68 12.02
CA ALA A 52 11.88 -18.05 12.68
C ALA A 52 12.15 -16.64 13.24
N LYS A 53 13.41 -16.28 13.48
CA LYS A 53 13.78 -14.93 13.93
C LYS A 53 13.78 -13.94 12.77
N MET A 54 14.33 -14.32 11.62
CA MET A 54 14.33 -13.49 10.40
C MET A 54 12.93 -13.36 9.83
N GLU A 55 12.14 -14.43 9.86
CA GLU A 55 10.72 -14.42 9.48
C GLU A 55 9.93 -13.43 10.33
N LYS A 56 10.14 -13.38 11.65
CA LYS A 56 9.45 -12.42 12.54
C LYS A 56 9.85 -10.97 12.25
N ASP A 57 11.13 -10.72 12.00
CA ASP A 57 11.60 -9.38 11.64
C ASP A 57 11.01 -8.96 10.27
N ALA A 58 10.96 -9.86 9.28
CA ALA A 58 10.35 -9.63 7.98
C ALA A 58 8.84 -9.40 8.11
N GLN A 59 8.14 -10.22 8.89
CA GLN A 59 6.71 -10.07 9.15
C GLN A 59 6.35 -8.73 9.80
N PHE A 60 7.18 -8.24 10.72
CA PHE A 60 6.99 -6.90 11.28
C PHE A 60 7.07 -5.82 10.20
N LEU A 61 8.04 -5.89 9.27
CA LEU A 61 8.16 -4.91 8.18
C LEU A 61 6.97 -4.98 7.21
N VAL A 62 6.45 -6.19 6.93
CA VAL A 62 5.21 -6.39 6.14
C VAL A 62 4.03 -5.71 6.82
N ASN A 63 3.80 -5.99 8.11
CA ASN A 63 2.70 -5.41 8.88
C ASN A 63 2.83 -3.88 9.00
N ALA A 64 4.05 -3.36 9.16
CA ALA A 64 4.29 -1.93 9.20
C ALA A 64 3.99 -1.25 7.85
N ALA A 65 4.27 -1.92 6.73
CA ALA A 65 3.92 -1.40 5.41
C ALA A 65 2.40 -1.37 5.20
N GLU A 66 1.69 -2.41 5.61
CA GLU A 66 0.22 -2.47 5.57
C GLU A 66 -0.40 -1.33 6.37
N ILE A 67 0.03 -1.13 7.64
CA ILE A 67 -0.45 -0.02 8.48
C ILE A 67 -0.26 1.32 7.77
N ASN A 68 0.94 1.59 7.25
CA ASN A 68 1.18 2.86 6.57
C ASN A 68 0.32 3.04 5.32
N LEU A 69 0.12 1.99 4.53
CA LEU A 69 -0.72 2.04 3.32
C LEU A 69 -2.19 2.26 3.66
N GLU A 70 -2.71 1.63 4.71
CA GLU A 70 -4.06 1.83 5.21
C GLU A 70 -4.27 3.26 5.70
N GLU A 71 -3.39 3.76 6.56
CA GLU A 71 -3.46 5.11 7.14
C GLU A 71 -3.41 6.20 6.06
N ILE A 72 -2.56 6.05 5.05
CA ILE A 72 -2.52 6.95 3.90
C ILE A 72 -3.86 6.94 3.16
N LYS A 73 -4.42 5.75 2.90
CA LYS A 73 -5.66 5.60 2.15
C LYS A 73 -6.86 6.17 2.90
N LEU A 74 -7.00 5.87 4.18
CA LEU A 74 -8.07 6.39 5.04
C LEU A 74 -7.92 7.89 5.27
N GLY A 75 -6.70 8.38 5.46
CA GLY A 75 -6.40 9.81 5.59
C GLY A 75 -6.78 10.61 4.33
N GLN A 76 -6.51 10.09 3.14
CA GLN A 76 -6.94 10.69 1.88
C GLN A 76 -8.46 10.78 1.77
N LEU A 77 -9.18 9.73 2.19
CA LEU A 77 -10.63 9.73 2.21
C LEU A 77 -11.18 10.74 3.22
N ALA A 78 -10.54 10.87 4.40
CA ALA A 78 -10.91 11.85 5.41
C ALA A 78 -10.73 13.30 4.95
N GLN A 79 -9.66 13.61 4.20
CA GLN A 79 -9.47 14.93 3.59
C GLN A 79 -10.59 15.27 2.60
N GLN A 80 -11.06 14.28 1.83
CA GLN A 80 -12.08 14.47 0.80
C GLN A 80 -13.49 14.58 1.39
N ARG A 81 -13.81 13.77 2.41
CA ARG A 81 -15.18 13.55 2.87
C ARG A 81 -15.48 13.98 4.29
N GLY A 82 -14.45 14.28 5.09
CA GLY A 82 -14.61 14.77 6.46
C GLY A 82 -15.52 16.01 6.49
N MET A 83 -16.48 16.02 7.42
CA MET A 83 -17.41 17.14 7.61
C MET A 83 -16.71 18.30 8.31
N SER A 84 -15.93 18.01 9.35
CA SER A 84 -15.22 19.03 10.12
C SER A 84 -13.82 19.30 9.59
N ASN A 85 -13.34 20.52 9.80
CA ASN A 85 -11.95 20.85 9.50
C ASN A 85 -10.97 20.03 10.35
N ASP A 86 -11.34 19.67 11.59
CA ASP A 86 -10.51 18.83 12.47
C ASP A 86 -10.25 17.46 11.83
N ILE A 87 -11.28 16.84 11.22
CA ILE A 87 -11.14 15.55 10.51
C ILE A 87 -10.27 15.67 9.27
N LYS A 88 -10.46 16.72 8.47
CA LYS A 88 -9.64 16.96 7.28
C LYS A 88 -8.17 17.18 7.65
N MET A 89 -7.90 17.93 8.71
CA MET A 89 -6.55 18.18 9.21
C MET A 89 -5.93 16.91 9.79
N LEU A 90 -6.69 16.09 10.54
CA LEU A 90 -6.23 14.80 11.02
C LEU A 90 -5.86 13.89 9.84
N GLY A 91 -6.72 13.80 8.82
CA GLY A 91 -6.45 13.06 7.59
C GLY A 91 -5.18 13.53 6.86
N GLN A 92 -4.96 14.85 6.78
CA GLN A 92 -3.74 15.40 6.20
C GLN A 92 -2.50 14.98 7.00
N THR A 93 -2.55 15.10 8.32
CA THR A 93 -1.45 14.69 9.20
C THR A 93 -1.09 13.22 9.02
N MET A 94 -2.12 12.32 8.95
CA MET A 94 -1.89 10.89 8.72
C MET A 94 -1.25 10.64 7.37
N VAL A 95 -1.74 11.26 6.29
CA VAL A 95 -1.13 11.11 4.96
C VAL A 95 0.33 11.53 4.94
N GLU A 96 0.65 12.69 5.48
CA GLU A 96 2.01 13.23 5.48
C GLU A 96 2.96 12.33 6.30
N ALA A 97 2.58 12.00 7.53
CA ALA A 97 3.40 11.21 8.43
C ALA A 97 3.62 9.78 7.94
N HIS A 98 2.54 9.10 7.53
CA HIS A 98 2.63 7.70 7.09
C HIS A 98 3.25 7.54 5.70
N THR A 99 3.15 8.56 4.82
CA THR A 99 3.91 8.58 3.55
C THR A 99 5.42 8.63 3.82
N LYS A 100 5.84 9.48 4.77
CA LYS A 100 7.26 9.55 5.15
C LYS A 100 7.72 8.23 5.78
N ALA A 101 6.95 7.70 6.74
CA ALA A 101 7.26 6.44 7.42
C ALA A 101 7.37 5.28 6.42
N LEU A 102 6.48 5.19 5.44
CA LEU A 102 6.51 4.19 4.38
C LEU A 102 7.75 4.31 3.49
N SER A 103 8.18 5.54 3.19
CA SER A 103 9.42 5.77 2.43
C SER A 103 10.66 5.29 3.19
N ASP A 104 10.75 5.62 4.49
CA ASP A 104 11.84 5.18 5.35
C ASP A 104 11.84 3.63 5.49
N LEU A 105 10.64 3.04 5.68
CA LEU A 105 10.44 1.60 5.73
C LEU A 105 10.86 0.89 4.45
N LYS A 106 10.53 1.41 3.27
CA LYS A 106 10.95 0.85 1.97
C LYS A 106 12.48 0.77 1.87
N SER A 107 13.16 1.81 2.31
CA SER A 107 14.63 1.84 2.31
C SER A 107 15.22 0.79 3.29
N LEU A 108 14.62 0.66 4.47
CA LEU A 108 15.02 -0.36 5.45
C LEU A 108 14.77 -1.77 4.92
N ALA A 109 13.57 -2.06 4.43
CA ALA A 109 13.20 -3.37 3.86
C ALA A 109 14.13 -3.78 2.71
N GLN A 110 14.44 -2.82 1.81
CA GLN A 110 15.39 -3.05 0.71
C GLN A 110 16.79 -3.41 1.23
N SER A 111 17.28 -2.71 2.26
CA SER A 111 18.59 -3.01 2.86
C SER A 111 18.65 -4.39 3.50
N LYS A 112 17.50 -4.91 3.95
CA LYS A 112 17.35 -6.25 4.55
C LYS A 112 16.92 -7.30 3.53
N THR A 113 16.73 -6.89 2.28
CA THR A 113 16.19 -7.74 1.22
C THR A 113 14.84 -8.38 1.57
N VAL A 114 14.04 -7.71 2.41
CA VAL A 114 12.68 -8.08 2.78
C VAL A 114 11.69 -7.54 1.75
N SER A 115 10.77 -8.38 1.30
CA SER A 115 9.62 -7.96 0.48
C SER A 115 8.56 -7.35 1.39
N ILE A 116 7.98 -6.22 0.99
CA ILE A 116 6.84 -5.59 1.67
C ILE A 116 5.75 -5.24 0.65
N PRO A 117 4.48 -5.09 1.05
CA PRO A 117 3.42 -4.62 0.17
C PRO A 117 3.79 -3.29 -0.49
N ASP A 118 3.56 -3.17 -1.79
CA ASP A 118 3.81 -1.98 -2.60
C ASP A 118 2.56 -1.18 -2.95
N ALA A 119 1.37 -1.76 -2.70
CA ALA A 119 0.05 -1.17 -2.87
C ALA A 119 -0.85 -1.52 -1.69
N ALA A 120 -2.02 -0.87 -1.63
CA ALA A 120 -3.01 -1.13 -0.57
C ALA A 120 -3.40 -2.61 -0.53
N THR A 121 -3.24 -3.22 0.64
CA THR A 121 -3.59 -4.61 0.93
C THR A 121 -5.10 -4.83 0.91
N LYS A 122 -5.52 -6.08 0.96
CA LYS A 122 -6.95 -6.40 1.09
C LYS A 122 -7.55 -5.75 2.32
N ASP A 123 -6.87 -5.81 3.47
CA ASP A 123 -7.35 -5.23 4.72
C ASP A 123 -7.48 -3.70 4.63
N ALA A 124 -6.52 -3.01 4.02
CA ALA A 124 -6.59 -1.58 3.75
C ALA A 124 -7.75 -1.21 2.81
N ASN A 125 -8.05 -2.07 1.83
CA ASN A 125 -9.19 -1.88 0.93
C ASN A 125 -10.52 -2.11 1.66
N ASP A 126 -10.61 -3.15 2.48
CA ASP A 126 -11.80 -3.45 3.28
C ASP A 126 -12.09 -2.35 4.32
N ALA A 127 -11.04 -1.79 4.94
CA ALA A 127 -11.15 -0.64 5.85
C ALA A 127 -11.69 0.60 5.13
N TRP A 128 -11.14 0.90 3.94
CA TRP A 128 -11.63 1.98 3.09
C TRP A 128 -13.09 1.77 2.66
N ASP A 129 -13.46 0.54 2.26
CA ASP A 129 -14.82 0.18 1.87
C ASP A 129 -15.83 0.32 3.01
N LYS A 130 -15.41 0.04 4.24
CA LYS A 130 -16.22 0.27 5.45
C LYS A 130 -16.43 1.77 5.68
N LEU A 131 -15.35 2.55 5.65
CA LEU A 131 -15.40 3.98 5.93
C LEU A 131 -16.17 4.77 4.85
N GLN A 132 -16.01 4.43 3.58
CA GLN A 132 -16.67 5.14 2.48
C GLN A 132 -18.20 5.01 2.47
N LYS A 133 -18.76 4.01 3.15
CA LYS A 133 -20.22 3.83 3.26
C LYS A 133 -20.85 4.85 4.21
N GLU A 134 -20.07 5.35 5.15
CA GLU A 134 -20.52 6.33 6.13
C GLU A 134 -20.65 7.74 5.52
N LYS A 135 -21.51 8.58 6.11
CA LYS A 135 -21.79 9.94 5.63
C LYS A 135 -21.89 10.91 6.79
N GLY A 136 -21.57 12.17 6.50
CA GLY A 136 -21.77 13.24 7.48
C GLY A 136 -21.00 13.01 8.78
N THR A 137 -21.65 13.20 9.89
CA THR A 137 -21.07 13.00 11.23
C THR A 137 -20.71 11.55 11.54
N ASP A 138 -21.42 10.57 10.96
CA ASP A 138 -21.11 9.16 11.12
C ASP A 138 -19.78 8.80 10.46
N PHE A 139 -19.48 9.43 9.32
CA PHE A 139 -18.17 9.33 8.69
C PHE A 139 -17.06 9.85 9.61
N ASP A 140 -17.22 11.06 10.16
CA ASP A 140 -16.25 11.68 11.05
C ASP A 140 -16.00 10.81 12.27
N LYS A 141 -17.08 10.31 12.89
CA LYS A 141 -16.99 9.41 14.05
C LYS A 141 -16.29 8.12 13.72
N LYS A 142 -16.71 7.44 12.63
CA LYS A 142 -16.10 6.18 12.19
C LYS A 142 -14.63 6.33 11.90
N TYR A 143 -14.22 7.43 11.24
CA TYR A 143 -12.81 7.72 10.98
C TYR A 143 -12.02 7.87 12.28
N CYS A 144 -12.49 8.66 13.24
CA CYS A 144 -11.79 8.80 14.52
C CYS A 144 -11.67 7.47 15.26
N ASP A 145 -12.73 6.65 15.27
CA ASP A 145 -12.72 5.33 15.92
C ASP A 145 -11.65 4.43 15.27
N MET A 146 -11.58 4.39 13.95
CA MET A 146 -10.58 3.61 13.22
C MET A 146 -9.16 4.11 13.50
N MET A 147 -8.94 5.42 13.55
CA MET A 147 -7.64 6.01 13.88
C MET A 147 -7.22 5.66 15.32
N VAL A 148 -8.14 5.72 16.29
CA VAL A 148 -7.84 5.36 17.69
C VAL A 148 -7.46 3.89 17.81
N ASP A 149 -8.26 3.00 17.21
CA ASP A 149 -8.03 1.56 17.32
C ASP A 149 -6.77 1.14 16.54
N GLY A 150 -6.59 1.64 15.31
CA GLY A 150 -5.42 1.36 14.48
C GLY A 150 -4.11 1.81 15.13
N HIS A 151 -4.09 3.00 15.76
CA HIS A 151 -2.88 3.49 16.42
C HIS A 151 -2.56 2.75 17.73
N LYS A 152 -3.56 2.27 18.49
CA LYS A 152 -3.32 1.37 19.62
C LYS A 152 -2.65 0.08 19.16
N ASP A 153 -3.22 -0.56 18.16
CA ASP A 153 -2.66 -1.80 17.60
C ASP A 153 -1.26 -1.60 17.00
N ALA A 154 -1.04 -0.47 16.34
CA ALA A 154 0.27 -0.12 15.80
C ALA A 154 1.30 0.06 16.91
N ILE A 155 0.97 0.81 17.98
CA ILE A 155 1.86 1.01 19.12
C ILE A 155 2.27 -0.33 19.72
N ASP A 156 1.35 -1.24 19.97
CA ASP A 156 1.64 -2.56 20.53
C ASP A 156 2.61 -3.37 19.64
N LYS A 157 2.37 -3.36 18.31
CA LYS A 157 3.25 -4.05 17.34
C LYS A 157 4.65 -3.43 17.30
N PHE A 158 4.74 -2.08 17.34
CA PHE A 158 6.02 -1.37 17.29
C PHE A 158 6.79 -1.48 18.61
N GLU A 159 6.13 -1.45 19.78
CA GLU A 159 6.75 -1.73 21.08
C GLU A 159 7.34 -3.13 21.11
N LYS A 160 6.57 -4.11 20.63
CA LYS A 160 7.06 -5.48 20.53
C LYS A 160 8.28 -5.61 19.61
N ALA A 161 8.28 -4.99 18.45
CA ALA A 161 9.42 -5.00 17.54
C ALA A 161 10.64 -4.26 18.12
N ALA A 162 10.42 -3.12 18.77
CA ALA A 162 11.47 -2.38 19.47
C ALA A 162 12.15 -3.19 20.59
N SER A 163 11.41 -4.11 21.23
CA SER A 163 11.95 -5.03 22.24
C SER A 163 12.57 -6.29 21.60
N ASP A 164 11.85 -6.96 20.72
CA ASP A 164 12.07 -8.35 20.37
C ASP A 164 12.75 -8.56 19.02
N ALA A 165 12.77 -7.58 18.11
CA ALA A 165 13.40 -7.72 16.81
C ALA A 165 14.87 -8.17 16.94
N THR A 166 15.31 -9.05 16.07
CA THR A 166 16.69 -9.56 16.08
C THR A 166 17.63 -8.60 15.39
N ASP A 167 17.18 -7.95 14.32
CA ASP A 167 17.97 -6.96 13.59
C ASP A 167 18.00 -5.62 14.33
N PRO A 168 19.18 -5.07 14.67
CA PRO A 168 19.29 -3.83 15.43
C PRO A 168 18.71 -2.61 14.72
N GLN A 169 18.73 -2.57 13.37
CA GLN A 169 18.21 -1.45 12.61
C GLN A 169 16.67 -1.48 12.58
N ILE A 170 16.07 -2.69 12.51
CA ILE A 170 14.62 -2.87 12.63
C ILE A 170 14.17 -2.43 14.04
N LYS A 171 14.88 -2.89 15.08
CA LYS A 171 14.63 -2.50 16.47
C LYS A 171 14.69 -0.98 16.66
N GLN A 172 15.72 -0.35 16.13
CA GLN A 172 15.89 1.11 16.20
C GLN A 172 14.81 1.86 15.45
N TRP A 173 14.47 1.41 14.24
CA TRP A 173 13.42 2.04 13.43
C TRP A 173 12.06 1.92 14.12
N ALA A 174 11.69 0.74 14.63
CA ALA A 174 10.45 0.55 15.37
C ALA A 174 10.37 1.49 16.59
N SER A 175 11.45 1.57 17.37
CA SER A 175 11.53 2.48 18.52
C SER A 175 11.38 3.94 18.13
N SER A 176 11.96 4.37 17.00
CA SER A 176 11.91 5.77 16.55
C SER A 176 10.52 6.21 16.07
N MET A 177 9.63 5.27 15.70
CA MET A 177 8.27 5.57 15.27
C MET A 177 7.29 5.77 16.43
N LEU A 178 7.56 5.22 17.60
CA LEU A 178 6.65 5.25 18.76
C LEU A 178 6.21 6.64 19.20
N PRO A 179 7.08 7.67 19.26
CA PRO A 179 6.65 9.02 19.63
C PRO A 179 5.57 9.59 18.71
N ASP A 180 5.72 9.41 17.39
CA ASP A 180 4.77 9.91 16.41
C ASP A 180 3.45 9.12 16.46
N LEU A 181 3.51 7.78 16.58
CA LEU A 181 2.32 6.94 16.75
C LEU A 181 1.50 7.34 17.99
N ARG A 182 2.14 7.60 19.12
CA ARG A 182 1.46 8.07 20.35
C ARG A 182 0.84 9.44 20.16
N LYS A 183 1.54 10.36 19.50
CA LYS A 183 1.00 11.68 19.16
C LYS A 183 -0.22 11.57 18.26
N HIS A 184 -0.20 10.70 17.27
CA HIS A 184 -1.34 10.44 16.39
C HIS A 184 -2.53 9.86 17.16
N LEU A 185 -2.28 8.93 18.08
CA LEU A 185 -3.31 8.42 18.98
C LEU A 185 -3.96 9.53 19.79
N ASP A 186 -3.18 10.42 20.41
CA ASP A 186 -3.69 11.54 21.20
C ASP A 186 -4.53 12.50 20.34
N MET A 187 -4.10 12.78 19.11
CA MET A 187 -4.86 13.60 18.17
C MET A 187 -6.19 12.94 17.80
N SER A 188 -6.17 11.63 17.55
CA SER A 188 -7.36 10.83 17.19
C SER A 188 -8.37 10.78 18.34
N MET A 189 -7.91 10.54 19.57
CA MET A 189 -8.74 10.58 20.79
C MET A 189 -9.32 11.99 21.03
N THR A 190 -8.55 13.04 20.76
CA THR A 190 -9.05 14.42 20.87
C THR A 190 -10.17 14.68 19.89
N CYS A 191 -10.05 14.18 18.64
CA CYS A 191 -11.08 14.28 17.62
C CYS A 191 -12.34 13.50 18.01
N GLN A 192 -12.20 12.25 18.48
CA GLN A 192 -13.28 11.40 18.94
C GLN A 192 -14.08 12.07 20.08
N ASN A 193 -13.38 12.56 21.11
CA ASN A 193 -13.99 13.23 22.27
C ASN A 193 -14.76 14.51 21.89
N LYS A 194 -14.33 15.24 20.86
CA LYS A 194 -15.05 16.42 20.35
C LYS A 194 -16.37 16.05 19.66
N LEU A 195 -16.44 14.89 19.01
CA LEU A 195 -17.63 14.42 18.31
C LEU A 195 -18.68 13.85 19.29
N GLU A 196 -18.26 13.27 20.41
CA GLU A 196 -19.16 12.75 21.44
C GLU A 196 -19.86 13.85 22.25
N LYS A 197 -19.28 15.05 22.30
CA LYS A 197 -19.82 16.19 23.07
C LYS A 197 -20.80 17.05 22.26
N LYS A 198 -21.06 16.74 21.01
CA LYS A 198 -22.00 17.42 20.12
C LYS A 198 -23.31 16.68 20.01
#